data_86422b5179bc96fa8a1fcbac2a96a0af
#
_entry.id   86422b5179bc96fa8a1fcbac2a96a0af
#
_cell.length_a   1.000
_cell.length_b   1.000
_cell.length_c   1.000
_cell.angle_alpha   90.00
_cell.angle_beta   90.00
_cell.angle_gamma   90.00
#
_symmetry.space_group_name_H-M   'P 1'
#
loop_
_entity.id
_entity.type
_entity.pdbx_description
1 polymer ?
#
loop_
_entity_poly.entity_id
_entity_poly.type
_entity_poly.pdbx_seq_one_letter_code
_entity_poly.pdbx_strand_id
1 'polypeptide(L)'
;RIGRSIAEKVLAQGLGQPTLTALAATMLAHRKEYYDALEAANKHNELTRWLAWFAGIALEAQQRTLANVEFVLDKARLLDRFRNELNARQLAVLLRMLREGPEGFKGGLGSGNYTKIAKASAATVTRDLADLVERGALTRTGDKKHTRYHLPIPLRPAPRVTIDEDGNIVTSQRRRQ
;
A
#
# COMPACT_ATOMS: atom_id res chain seq x y z
N ARG A 1 -7.87 23.27 2.49
CA ARG A 1 -8.88 22.18 2.38
C ARG A 1 -9.72 22.36 1.11
N ILE A 2 -10.28 23.54 0.85
CA ILE A 2 -11.18 23.84 -0.28
C ILE A 2 -10.52 23.52 -1.65
N GLY A 3 -9.29 23.97 -1.89
CA GLY A 3 -8.58 23.74 -3.17
C GLY A 3 -8.41 22.26 -3.53
N ARG A 4 -8.19 21.37 -2.54
CA ARG A 4 -8.11 19.93 -2.78
C ARG A 4 -9.46 19.34 -3.20
N SER A 5 -10.53 19.74 -2.55
CA SER A 5 -11.89 19.29 -2.92
C SER A 5 -12.31 19.78 -4.31
N ILE A 6 -11.89 20.99 -4.70
CA ILE A 6 -12.10 21.50 -6.06
C ILE A 6 -11.31 20.68 -7.08
N ALA A 7 -10.03 20.37 -6.79
CA ALA A 7 -9.20 19.55 -7.67
C ALA A 7 -9.76 18.15 -7.87
N GLU A 8 -10.23 17.48 -6.79
CA GLU A 8 -10.90 16.19 -6.89
C GLU A 8 -12.18 16.26 -7.74
N LYS A 9 -12.98 17.31 -7.56
CA LYS A 9 -14.19 17.52 -8.35
C LYS A 9 -13.89 17.73 -9.84
N VAL A 10 -12.90 18.56 -10.17
CA VAL A 10 -12.49 18.81 -11.56
C VAL A 10 -11.96 17.55 -12.22
N LEU A 11 -11.12 16.76 -11.52
CA LEU A 11 -10.65 15.46 -12.00
C LEU A 11 -11.81 14.49 -12.26
N ALA A 12 -12.78 14.40 -11.33
CA ALA A 12 -13.96 13.56 -11.51
C ALA A 12 -14.79 13.97 -12.72
N GLN A 13 -14.98 15.26 -12.94
CA GLN A 13 -15.69 15.79 -14.10
C GLN A 13 -14.96 15.50 -15.41
N GLY A 14 -13.63 15.68 -15.44
CA GLY A 14 -12.80 15.40 -16.62
C GLY A 14 -12.77 13.93 -17.01
N LEU A 15 -12.85 13.02 -16.04
CA LEU A 15 -12.87 11.57 -16.24
C LEU A 15 -14.27 10.99 -16.45
N GLY A 16 -15.33 11.80 -16.30
CA GLY A 16 -16.73 11.37 -16.47
C GLY A 16 -17.22 10.37 -15.41
N GLN A 17 -16.48 10.17 -14.33
CA GLN A 17 -16.84 9.26 -13.25
C GLN A 17 -16.25 9.72 -11.90
N PRO A 18 -16.88 9.34 -10.76
CA PRO A 18 -16.34 9.63 -9.45
C PRO A 18 -14.91 9.07 -9.32
N THR A 19 -13.95 9.93 -8.99
CA THR A 19 -12.59 9.48 -8.73
C THR A 19 -12.50 9.00 -7.29
N LEU A 20 -12.35 7.70 -7.08
CA LEU A 20 -11.90 7.12 -5.82
C LEU A 20 -10.39 7.36 -5.69
N THR A 21 -9.97 8.62 -5.66
CA THR A 21 -8.53 8.92 -5.66
C THR A 21 -8.03 9.09 -4.24
N ALA A 22 -6.91 8.44 -3.95
CA ALA A 22 -6.15 8.70 -2.73
C ALA A 22 -5.38 10.04 -2.79
N LEU A 23 -5.92 11.07 -3.51
CA LEU A 23 -5.22 12.32 -3.81
C LEU A 23 -4.75 13.03 -2.53
N ALA A 24 -5.64 13.20 -1.56
CA ALA A 24 -5.29 13.86 -0.30
C ALA A 24 -4.20 13.13 0.48
N ALA A 25 -4.23 11.80 0.52
CA ALA A 25 -3.22 10.98 1.18
C ALA A 25 -1.88 11.02 0.42
N THR A 26 -1.91 11.03 -0.91
CA THR A 26 -0.72 11.14 -1.75
C THR A 26 -0.09 12.53 -1.61
N MET A 27 -0.86 13.61 -1.66
CA MET A 27 -0.37 14.96 -1.40
C MET A 27 0.24 15.10 0.01
N LEU A 28 -0.34 14.45 1.02
CA LEU A 28 0.22 14.46 2.37
C LEU A 28 1.56 13.72 2.43
N ALA A 29 1.71 12.62 1.71
CA ALA A 29 2.97 11.86 1.61
C ALA A 29 4.09 12.68 0.94
N HIS A 30 3.72 13.63 0.07
CA HIS A 30 4.63 14.55 -0.63
C HIS A 30 4.51 15.99 -0.12
N ARG A 31 4.17 16.18 1.16
CA ARG A 31 3.84 17.50 1.74
C ARG A 31 4.92 18.57 1.49
N LYS A 32 6.19 18.21 1.63
CA LYS A 32 7.29 19.17 1.40
C LYS A 32 7.31 19.63 -0.05
N GLU A 33 7.30 18.69 -0.99
CA GLU A 33 7.31 18.95 -2.43
C GLU A 33 6.10 19.81 -2.86
N TYR A 34 4.95 19.58 -2.23
CA TYR A 34 3.75 20.39 -2.46
C TYR A 34 3.98 21.87 -2.13
N TYR A 35 4.57 22.16 -0.97
CA TYR A 35 4.82 23.54 -0.58
C TYR A 35 5.93 24.17 -1.39
N ASP A 36 7.00 23.44 -1.72
CA ASP A 36 8.10 23.89 -2.54
C ASP A 36 7.61 24.27 -3.96
N ALA A 37 6.76 23.42 -4.57
CA ALA A 37 6.18 23.67 -5.88
C ALA A 37 5.21 24.87 -5.88
N LEU A 38 4.41 25.02 -4.83
CA LEU A 38 3.48 26.12 -4.67
C LEU A 38 4.22 27.46 -4.46
N GLU A 39 5.28 27.47 -3.66
CA GLU A 39 6.12 28.64 -3.41
C GLU A 39 6.82 29.09 -4.70
N ALA A 40 7.38 28.14 -5.46
CA ALA A 40 8.01 28.46 -6.75
C ALA A 40 7.01 29.07 -7.74
N ALA A 41 5.80 28.51 -7.84
CA ALA A 41 4.75 29.06 -8.71
C ALA A 41 4.33 30.48 -8.30
N ASN A 42 4.22 30.76 -7.00
CA ASN A 42 3.86 32.09 -6.50
C ASN A 42 4.95 33.14 -6.76
N LYS A 43 6.25 32.77 -6.66
CA LYS A 43 7.37 33.69 -6.85
C LYS A 43 7.57 34.09 -8.30
N HIS A 44 7.33 33.18 -9.23
CA HIS A 44 7.68 33.39 -10.64
C HIS A 44 6.47 33.59 -11.54
N ASN A 45 5.25 33.47 -11.00
CA ASN A 45 3.99 33.48 -11.74
C ASN A 45 4.00 32.48 -12.92
N GLU A 46 4.71 31.35 -12.74
CA GLU A 46 4.91 30.29 -13.72
C GLU A 46 4.30 29.00 -13.16
N LEU A 47 3.30 28.44 -13.85
CA LEU A 47 2.48 27.34 -13.36
C LEU A 47 2.84 25.99 -13.95
N THR A 48 3.65 25.91 -15.01
CA THR A 48 3.95 24.67 -15.74
C THR A 48 4.55 23.61 -14.82
N ARG A 49 5.54 23.97 -14.02
CA ARG A 49 6.18 23.06 -13.06
C ARG A 49 5.21 22.56 -11.99
N TRP A 50 4.34 23.45 -11.50
CA TRP A 50 3.32 23.07 -10.52
C TRP A 50 2.29 22.14 -11.13
N LEU A 51 1.84 22.40 -12.37
CA LEU A 51 0.89 21.54 -13.09
C LEU A 51 1.49 20.16 -13.39
N ALA A 52 2.74 20.09 -13.83
CA ALA A 52 3.45 18.83 -14.05
C ALA A 52 3.56 18.00 -12.75
N TRP A 53 3.98 18.66 -11.65
CA TRP A 53 4.02 18.03 -10.34
C TRP A 53 2.66 17.52 -9.90
N PHE A 54 1.60 18.35 -10.02
CA PHE A 54 0.24 17.97 -9.62
C PHE A 54 -0.31 16.82 -10.47
N ALA A 55 -0.07 16.81 -11.78
CA ALA A 55 -0.45 15.70 -12.66
C ALA A 55 0.25 14.40 -12.26
N GLY A 56 1.54 14.44 -11.93
CA GLY A 56 2.28 13.29 -11.40
C GLY A 56 1.66 12.75 -10.10
N ILE A 57 1.30 13.64 -9.17
CA ILE A 57 0.61 13.27 -7.91
C ILE A 57 -0.77 12.68 -8.18
N ALA A 58 -1.53 13.19 -9.14
CA ALA A 58 -2.84 12.66 -9.50
C ALA A 58 -2.74 11.22 -10.08
N LEU A 59 -1.76 10.97 -10.95
CA LEU A 59 -1.46 9.65 -11.49
C LEU A 59 -1.00 8.68 -10.39
N GLU A 60 -0.10 9.10 -9.50
CA GLU A 60 0.31 8.29 -8.35
C GLU A 60 -0.88 7.94 -7.45
N ALA A 61 -1.77 8.91 -7.19
CA ALA A 61 -2.97 8.70 -6.39
C ALA A 61 -3.93 7.68 -7.03
N GLN A 62 -4.08 7.71 -8.35
CA GLN A 62 -4.88 6.74 -9.09
C GLN A 62 -4.29 5.33 -8.99
N GLN A 63 -2.99 5.17 -9.18
CA GLN A 63 -2.31 3.88 -9.05
C GLN A 63 -2.40 3.32 -7.63
N ARG A 64 -2.29 4.19 -6.62
CA ARG A 64 -2.51 3.84 -5.21
C ARG A 64 -3.93 3.32 -4.96
N THR A 65 -4.91 3.97 -5.57
CA THR A 65 -6.31 3.55 -5.45
C THR A 65 -6.53 2.17 -6.07
N LEU A 66 -6.00 1.93 -7.28
CA LEU A 66 -6.07 0.62 -7.93
C LEU A 66 -5.42 -0.47 -7.07
N ALA A 67 -4.22 -0.22 -6.56
CA ALA A 67 -3.52 -1.14 -5.67
C ALA A 67 -4.34 -1.48 -4.41
N ASN A 68 -5.03 -0.50 -3.83
CA ASN A 68 -5.92 -0.71 -2.68
C ASN A 68 -7.14 -1.57 -3.05
N VAL A 69 -7.79 -1.29 -4.19
CA VAL A 69 -8.96 -2.07 -4.65
C VAL A 69 -8.55 -3.53 -4.90
N GLU A 70 -7.48 -3.76 -5.64
CA GLU A 70 -6.97 -5.11 -5.89
C GLU A 70 -6.59 -5.84 -4.60
N PHE A 71 -5.96 -5.14 -3.66
CA PHE A 71 -5.64 -5.70 -2.35
C PHE A 71 -6.91 -6.10 -1.56
N VAL A 72 -7.97 -5.29 -1.61
CA VAL A 72 -9.24 -5.62 -0.94
C VAL A 72 -9.86 -6.88 -1.55
N LEU A 73 -9.81 -7.03 -2.87
CA LEU A 73 -10.28 -8.24 -3.56
C LEU A 73 -9.46 -9.47 -3.17
N ASP A 74 -8.14 -9.37 -3.17
CA ASP A 74 -7.24 -10.46 -2.78
C ASP A 74 -7.42 -10.84 -1.31
N LYS A 75 -7.60 -9.86 -0.44
CA LYS A 75 -7.93 -10.07 0.97
C LYS A 75 -9.24 -10.83 1.14
N ALA A 76 -10.29 -10.43 0.40
CA ALA A 76 -11.59 -11.11 0.46
C ALA A 76 -11.46 -12.56 -0.01
N ARG A 77 -10.79 -12.82 -1.13
CA ARG A 77 -10.53 -14.17 -1.66
C ARG A 77 -9.74 -15.03 -0.68
N LEU A 78 -8.69 -14.47 -0.05
CA LEU A 78 -7.89 -15.18 0.94
C LEU A 78 -8.72 -15.57 2.15
N LEU A 79 -9.50 -14.63 2.71
CA LEU A 79 -10.32 -14.89 3.90
C LEU A 79 -11.46 -15.84 3.59
N ASP A 80 -12.06 -15.78 2.41
CA ASP A 80 -13.12 -16.72 2.00
C ASP A 80 -12.58 -18.16 1.85
N ARG A 81 -11.41 -18.29 1.19
CA ARG A 81 -10.73 -19.59 1.04
C ARG A 81 -10.49 -20.31 2.38
N PHE A 82 -10.14 -19.56 3.43
CA PHE A 82 -9.79 -20.11 4.74
C PHE A 82 -10.86 -19.91 5.81
N ARG A 83 -12.10 -19.56 5.43
CA ARG A 83 -13.18 -19.16 6.33
C ARG A 83 -13.38 -20.08 7.54
N ASN A 84 -13.33 -21.38 7.35
CA ASN A 84 -13.61 -22.40 8.38
C ASN A 84 -12.39 -23.29 8.67
N GLU A 85 -11.23 -22.96 8.15
CA GLU A 85 -10.04 -23.80 8.25
C GLU A 85 -9.05 -23.33 9.31
N LEU A 86 -9.13 -22.05 9.69
CA LEU A 86 -8.20 -21.42 10.62
C LEU A 86 -8.75 -21.38 12.03
N ASN A 87 -7.90 -21.67 13.00
CA ASN A 87 -8.24 -21.41 14.40
C ASN A 87 -8.20 -19.89 14.70
N ALA A 88 -8.79 -19.48 15.84
CA ALA A 88 -8.90 -18.07 16.21
C ALA A 88 -7.54 -17.31 16.27
N ARG A 89 -6.46 -17.98 16.70
CA ARG A 89 -5.12 -17.39 16.76
C ARG A 89 -4.54 -17.15 15.37
N GLN A 90 -4.64 -18.15 14.49
CA GLN A 90 -4.19 -18.08 13.10
C GLN A 90 -4.94 -16.97 12.36
N LEU A 91 -6.25 -16.91 12.51
CA LEU A 91 -7.08 -15.86 11.91
C LEU A 91 -6.66 -14.47 12.42
N ALA A 92 -6.45 -14.31 13.73
CA ALA A 92 -6.02 -13.02 14.31
C ALA A 92 -4.69 -12.54 13.72
N VAL A 93 -3.73 -13.46 13.50
CA VAL A 93 -2.44 -13.15 12.88
C VAL A 93 -2.60 -12.76 11.41
N LEU A 94 -3.38 -13.51 10.62
CA LEU A 94 -3.66 -13.16 9.23
C LEU A 94 -4.32 -11.77 9.13
N LEU A 95 -5.34 -11.52 9.94
CA LEU A 95 -6.02 -10.21 9.98
C LEU A 95 -5.06 -9.08 10.36
N ARG A 96 -4.14 -9.33 11.30
CA ARG A 96 -3.11 -8.35 11.67
C ARG A 96 -2.16 -8.06 10.50
N MET A 97 -1.73 -9.08 9.77
CA MET A 97 -0.90 -8.89 8.58
C MET A 97 -1.65 -8.14 7.46
N LEU A 98 -2.92 -8.46 7.24
CA LEU A 98 -3.78 -7.81 6.25
C LEU A 98 -4.09 -6.33 6.56
N ARG A 99 -3.90 -5.87 7.79
CA ARG A 99 -4.04 -4.43 8.16
C ARG A 99 -2.93 -3.55 7.61
N GLU A 100 -1.80 -4.13 7.22
CA GLU A 100 -0.68 -3.36 6.64
C GLU A 100 -0.97 -2.87 5.21
N GLY A 101 -2.03 -3.36 4.59
CA GLY A 101 -2.44 -2.94 3.25
C GLY A 101 -1.60 -3.53 2.11
N PRO A 102 -1.66 -2.92 0.91
CA PRO A 102 -1.04 -3.46 -0.31
C PRO A 102 0.49 -3.46 -0.28
N GLU A 103 1.12 -2.66 0.57
CA GLU A 103 2.57 -2.65 0.75
C GLU A 103 3.08 -3.84 1.59
N GLY A 104 2.17 -4.55 2.27
CA GLY A 104 2.45 -5.74 3.05
C GLY A 104 3.15 -5.48 4.39
N PHE A 105 3.32 -6.55 5.15
CA PHE A 105 3.97 -6.50 6.46
C PHE A 105 5.49 -6.32 6.28
N LYS A 106 6.02 -5.18 6.72
CA LYS A 106 7.44 -4.83 6.54
C LYS A 106 8.36 -5.91 7.11
N GLY A 107 9.28 -6.40 6.27
CA GLY A 107 10.24 -7.43 6.65
C GLY A 107 9.65 -8.83 6.88
N GLY A 108 8.36 -9.03 6.62
CA GLY A 108 7.66 -10.28 6.89
C GLY A 108 7.38 -10.54 8.38
N LEU A 109 6.53 -11.49 8.66
CA LEU A 109 6.18 -11.91 10.02
C LEU A 109 7.26 -12.86 10.56
N GLY A 110 7.91 -12.52 11.66
CA GLY A 110 8.76 -13.44 12.42
C GLY A 110 7.97 -14.17 13.53
N SER A 111 8.50 -15.32 13.99
CA SER A 111 7.88 -16.10 15.07
C SER A 111 7.65 -15.28 16.36
N GLY A 112 8.57 -14.40 16.72
CA GLY A 112 8.43 -13.51 17.87
C GLY A 112 7.25 -12.53 17.75
N ASN A 113 6.98 -12.02 16.53
CA ASN A 113 5.81 -11.18 16.28
C ASN A 113 4.52 -12.00 16.32
N TYR A 114 4.55 -13.23 15.78
CA TYR A 114 3.43 -14.17 15.91
C TYR A 114 3.08 -14.39 17.38
N THR A 115 4.08 -14.72 18.22
CA THR A 115 3.92 -14.92 19.68
C THR A 115 3.19 -13.73 20.35
N LYS A 116 3.59 -12.51 20.00
CA LYS A 116 2.99 -11.29 20.56
C LYS A 116 1.52 -11.11 20.13
N ILE A 117 1.20 -11.39 18.86
CA ILE A 117 -0.15 -11.24 18.31
C ILE A 117 -1.08 -12.33 18.85
N ALA A 118 -0.63 -13.59 18.81
CA ALA A 118 -1.42 -14.75 19.16
C ALA A 118 -1.43 -15.07 20.66
N LYS A 119 -0.54 -14.45 21.44
CA LYS A 119 -0.33 -14.72 22.88
C LYS A 119 -0.15 -16.24 23.17
N ALA A 120 0.65 -16.91 22.35
CA ALA A 120 0.84 -18.36 22.38
C ALA A 120 2.26 -18.76 22.75
N SER A 121 2.47 -20.00 23.25
CA SER A 121 3.79 -20.55 23.53
C SER A 121 4.60 -20.76 22.23
N ALA A 122 5.94 -20.82 22.33
CA ALA A 122 6.81 -21.03 21.19
C ALA A 122 6.50 -22.34 20.44
N ALA A 123 6.16 -23.41 21.15
CA ALA A 123 5.77 -24.69 20.55
C ALA A 123 4.47 -24.57 19.74
N THR A 124 3.48 -23.86 20.26
CA THR A 124 2.21 -23.59 19.57
C THR A 124 2.43 -22.73 18.32
N VAL A 125 3.26 -21.68 18.43
CA VAL A 125 3.62 -20.79 17.30
C VAL A 125 4.27 -21.59 16.17
N THR A 126 5.19 -22.50 16.50
CA THR A 126 5.85 -23.35 15.50
C THR A 126 4.85 -24.23 14.75
N ARG A 127 3.89 -24.83 15.47
CA ARG A 127 2.84 -25.66 14.86
C ARG A 127 1.89 -24.84 14.01
N ASP A 128 1.40 -23.71 14.53
CA ASP A 128 0.48 -22.81 13.81
C ASP A 128 1.13 -22.28 12.51
N LEU A 129 2.41 -21.90 12.54
CA LEU A 129 3.15 -21.42 11.37
C LEU A 129 3.39 -22.53 10.33
N ALA A 130 3.71 -23.74 10.78
CA ALA A 130 3.86 -24.90 9.89
C ALA A 130 2.54 -25.22 9.18
N ASP A 131 1.44 -25.29 9.92
CA ASP A 131 0.10 -25.53 9.39
C ASP A 131 -0.35 -24.46 8.40
N LEU A 132 -0.11 -23.18 8.71
CA LEU A 132 -0.43 -22.06 7.81
C LEU A 132 0.36 -22.12 6.49
N VAL A 133 1.61 -22.56 6.53
CA VAL A 133 2.43 -22.73 5.32
C VAL A 133 1.97 -23.96 4.52
N GLU A 134 1.69 -25.09 5.19
CA GLU A 134 1.19 -26.31 4.55
C GLU A 134 -0.13 -26.07 3.82
N ARG A 135 -1.05 -25.32 4.42
CA ARG A 135 -2.33 -24.92 3.79
C ARG A 135 -2.17 -23.85 2.70
N GLY A 136 -1.00 -23.23 2.59
CA GLY A 136 -0.76 -22.12 1.66
C GLY A 136 -1.40 -20.78 2.09
N ALA A 137 -1.75 -20.64 3.38
CA ALA A 137 -2.21 -19.38 3.95
C ALA A 137 -1.06 -18.38 4.20
N LEU A 138 0.17 -18.91 4.34
CA LEU A 138 1.40 -18.14 4.37
C LEU A 138 2.46 -18.78 3.47
N THR A 139 3.38 -17.95 2.97
CA THR A 139 4.62 -18.38 2.33
C THR A 139 5.79 -18.16 3.26
N ARG A 140 6.77 -19.06 3.26
CA ARG A 140 7.97 -18.97 4.10
C ARG A 140 9.18 -18.55 3.26
N THR A 141 10.01 -17.64 3.81
CA THR A 141 11.30 -17.23 3.22
C THR A 141 12.38 -17.24 4.29
N GLY A 142 13.63 -17.42 3.88
CA GLY A 142 14.80 -17.44 4.77
C GLY A 142 14.88 -18.68 5.67
N ASP A 143 15.96 -18.74 6.44
CA ASP A 143 16.27 -19.88 7.30
C ASP A 143 16.55 -19.47 8.74
N LYS A 144 16.34 -20.38 9.66
CA LYS A 144 16.64 -20.24 11.10
C LYS A 144 16.13 -18.90 11.65
N LYS A 145 17.01 -18.06 12.21
CA LYS A 145 16.67 -16.73 12.78
C LYS A 145 16.20 -15.70 11.75
N HIS A 146 16.48 -15.94 10.46
CA HIS A 146 16.06 -15.08 9.36
C HIS A 146 14.76 -15.54 8.71
N THR A 147 14.12 -16.61 9.20
CA THR A 147 12.83 -17.05 8.68
C THR A 147 11.77 -15.96 8.81
N ARG A 148 11.08 -15.71 7.71
CA ARG A 148 9.96 -14.76 7.61
C ARG A 148 8.80 -15.40 6.89
N TYR A 149 7.61 -14.97 7.27
CA TYR A 149 6.36 -15.45 6.70
C TYR A 149 5.63 -14.30 6.06
N HIS A 150 5.07 -14.52 4.88
CA HIS A 150 4.39 -13.51 4.07
C HIS A 150 3.00 -14.03 3.68
N LEU A 151 2.07 -13.10 3.45
CA LEU A 151 0.80 -13.45 2.84
C LEU A 151 1.01 -13.87 1.38
N PRO A 152 0.25 -14.86 0.85
CA PRO A 152 0.30 -15.27 -0.56
C PRO A 152 -0.46 -14.26 -1.45
N ILE A 153 -0.35 -12.98 -1.15
CA ILE A 153 -0.96 -11.87 -1.88
C ILE A 153 0.16 -11.05 -2.51
N PRO A 154 0.07 -10.67 -3.79
CA PRO A 154 1.06 -9.82 -4.43
C PRO A 154 1.23 -8.49 -3.69
N LEU A 155 2.46 -8.09 -3.45
CA LEU A 155 2.75 -6.74 -2.95
C LEU A 155 2.57 -5.74 -4.09
N ARG A 156 1.85 -4.66 -3.79
CA ARG A 156 1.54 -3.58 -4.75
C ARG A 156 1.96 -2.23 -4.17
N PRO A 157 3.27 -1.99 -3.98
CA PRO A 157 3.72 -0.67 -3.57
C PRO A 157 3.36 0.33 -4.67
N ALA A 158 2.72 1.42 -4.29
CA ALA A 158 2.43 2.48 -5.26
C ALA A 158 3.75 3.07 -5.76
N PRO A 159 3.99 3.09 -7.08
CA PRO A 159 5.17 3.71 -7.66
C PRO A 159 5.11 5.22 -7.46
N ARG A 160 6.26 5.86 -7.43
CA ARG A 160 6.33 7.31 -7.55
C ARG A 160 6.19 7.69 -9.01
N VAL A 161 5.33 8.65 -9.30
CA VAL A 161 5.12 9.18 -10.65
C VAL A 161 5.58 10.62 -10.70
N THR A 162 6.42 10.94 -11.67
CA THR A 162 6.86 12.30 -11.99
C THR A 162 6.63 12.57 -13.48
N ILE A 163 6.49 13.84 -13.84
CA ILE A 163 6.44 14.27 -15.24
C ILE A 163 7.72 15.07 -15.47
N ASP A 164 8.46 14.69 -16.50
CA ASP A 164 9.69 15.40 -16.90
C ASP A 164 9.42 16.71 -17.64
N GLU A 165 10.48 17.42 -18.03
CA GLU A 165 10.38 18.72 -18.71
C GLU A 165 9.77 18.59 -20.13
N ASP A 166 9.85 17.42 -20.74
CA ASP A 166 9.27 17.11 -22.05
C ASP A 166 7.80 16.62 -21.94
N GLY A 167 7.25 16.51 -20.72
CA GLY A 167 5.89 16.05 -20.49
C GLY A 167 5.73 14.53 -20.42
N ASN A 168 6.83 13.75 -20.42
CA ASN A 168 6.76 12.31 -20.35
C ASN A 168 6.54 11.83 -18.92
N ILE A 169 5.76 10.75 -18.78
CA ILE A 169 5.51 10.11 -17.49
C ILE A 169 6.71 9.23 -17.11
N VAL A 170 7.36 9.56 -16.01
CA VAL A 170 8.46 8.79 -15.43
C VAL A 170 7.96 8.08 -14.18
N THR A 171 8.00 6.75 -14.20
CA THR A 171 7.57 5.92 -13.07
C THR A 171 8.78 5.27 -12.42
N SER A 172 8.97 5.48 -11.13
CA SER A 172 10.02 4.85 -10.34
C SER A 172 9.44 4.03 -9.20
N GLN A 173 9.94 2.81 -9.01
CA GLN A 173 9.59 2.03 -7.83
C GLN A 173 10.28 2.65 -6.60
N ARG A 174 9.53 2.86 -5.52
CA ARG A 174 10.12 3.26 -4.24
C ARG A 174 11.12 2.19 -3.81
N ARG A 175 12.43 2.50 -3.86
CA ARG A 175 13.45 1.61 -3.28
C ARG A 175 13.09 1.39 -1.81
N ARG A 176 12.91 0.13 -1.41
CA ARG A 176 12.76 -0.23 0.00
C ARG A 176 14.10 0.06 0.68
N GLN A 177 14.16 1.07 1.54
CA GLN A 177 15.21 1.22 2.55
C GLN A 177 14.82 0.40 3.78
#